data_739f5b9b8929e0ad98df8c5f7a17ccfc
#
_entry.id   739f5b9b8929e0ad98df8c5f7a17ccfc
#
_cell.length_a   1.000
_cell.length_b   1.000
_cell.length_c   1.000
_cell.angle_alpha   90.00
_cell.angle_beta   90.00
_cell.angle_gamma   90.00
#
_symmetry.space_group_name_H-M   'P 1'
#
loop_
_entity.id
_entity.type
_entity.pdbx_description
1 polymer ?
#
loop_
_entity_poly.entity_id
_entity_poly.type
_entity_poly.pdbx_seq_one_letter_code
_entity_poly.pdbx_strand_id
1 'polypeptide(L)'
;MAAVLFDLLEDREAAEFFAKMSTAGYDERERGHTGNFFNILWAMPAVSRCGVLATAAYWSEQGWYYDLARQPDGSFRYQGSPAGEEEHGSYKNWDNTGTYLLAYALPFRSLYLTGKKRCCVPVLKKAEVEEVIAAGRGYFSTKENDRFRYKARPESVLIEGLSSWSPAVRKRSAVELASRGGNVQATLLQLVASNHRYSRYGAAEALGHVGRKGNSADCVSALLEAFDSEDLTLRIITAEALARIGQPAQAAVPAMLERLASPDREHDPRGMEQRFLCFSLFNRRGGLIGRSLDGVDRGLLLRAVCVGLQNEDGRARGSLGTVYANLNYDEIKPFLPAIHQAIVEPAPSGIMFASGIRLSGVELLAKHRIREGMPLCIQIMEIDKWGKKDRIKRCLKTLESYGSAAKSILPELRQLEKDLQTHRESRMLTPVTQQVTALIQKIDKGKDSVELRSLTDA
;
A
#
# COMPACT_ATOMS: atom_id res chain seq x y z
N MET A 1 15.60 -6.89 7.14
CA MET A 1 16.51 -5.77 6.69
C MET A 1 16.29 -4.48 7.47
N ALA A 2 15.04 -4.02 7.75
CA ALA A 2 14.81 -2.77 8.49
C ALA A 2 15.55 -2.71 9.85
N ALA A 3 15.53 -3.79 10.64
CA ALA A 3 16.30 -3.85 11.88
C ALA A 3 17.82 -3.59 11.70
N VAL A 4 18.39 -4.05 10.58
CA VAL A 4 19.81 -3.83 10.25
C VAL A 4 20.07 -2.37 9.92
N LEU A 5 19.17 -1.75 9.14
CA LEU A 5 19.26 -0.34 8.79
C LEU A 5 19.19 0.55 10.03
N PHE A 6 18.19 0.35 10.88
CA PHE A 6 18.02 1.15 12.09
C PHE A 6 19.11 0.91 13.13
N ASP A 7 19.68 -0.32 13.18
CA ASP A 7 20.89 -0.60 13.98
C ASP A 7 22.12 0.19 13.48
N LEU A 8 22.26 0.35 12.14
CA LEU A 8 23.30 1.22 11.55
C LEU A 8 23.09 2.70 11.87
N LEU A 9 21.83 3.13 11.89
CA LEU A 9 21.44 4.51 12.21
C LEU A 9 21.43 4.80 13.73
N GLU A 10 21.66 3.77 14.56
CA GLU A 10 21.61 3.83 16.03
C GLU A 10 20.22 4.22 16.59
N ASP A 11 19.16 4.07 15.76
CA ASP A 11 17.78 4.17 16.21
C ASP A 11 17.38 2.87 16.91
N ARG A 12 17.58 2.86 18.24
CA ARG A 12 17.37 1.68 19.07
C ARG A 12 15.91 1.23 19.07
N GLU A 13 14.96 2.14 19.16
CA GLU A 13 13.53 1.81 19.23
C GLU A 13 13.07 1.13 17.95
N ALA A 14 13.39 1.70 16.81
CA ALA A 14 13.05 1.12 15.51
C ALA A 14 13.80 -0.21 15.26
N ALA A 15 15.10 -0.26 15.59
CA ALA A 15 15.88 -1.50 15.43
C ALA A 15 15.31 -2.65 16.25
N GLU A 16 14.97 -2.41 17.52
CA GLU A 16 14.35 -3.39 18.41
C GLU A 16 12.98 -3.83 17.90
N PHE A 17 12.13 -2.88 17.51
CA PHE A 17 10.80 -3.18 16.96
C PHE A 17 10.88 -4.11 15.74
N PHE A 18 11.69 -3.77 14.75
CA PHE A 18 11.83 -4.59 13.54
C PHE A 18 12.54 -5.93 13.79
N ALA A 19 13.43 -6.01 14.78
CA ALA A 19 14.04 -7.28 15.19
C ALA A 19 13.02 -8.21 15.84
N LYS A 20 12.16 -7.68 16.74
CA LYS A 20 11.04 -8.42 17.32
C LYS A 20 10.02 -8.87 16.26
N MET A 21 9.66 -7.99 15.32
CA MET A 21 8.77 -8.33 14.20
C MET A 21 9.31 -9.50 13.36
N SER A 22 10.61 -9.53 13.10
CA SER A 22 11.24 -10.64 12.37
C SER A 22 11.29 -11.91 13.18
N THR A 23 11.55 -11.81 14.49
CA THR A 23 11.63 -12.95 15.42
C THR A 23 10.26 -13.57 15.68
N ALA A 24 9.19 -12.77 15.70
CA ALA A 24 7.82 -13.25 15.84
C ALA A 24 7.46 -14.30 14.80
N GLY A 25 8.05 -14.16 13.62
CA GLY A 25 7.97 -15.20 12.64
C GLY A 25 6.55 -15.61 12.28
N TYR A 26 5.72 -14.66 11.85
CA TYR A 26 4.31 -14.91 11.54
C TYR A 26 4.09 -16.07 10.59
N ASP A 27 3.04 -16.83 10.82
CA ASP A 27 2.57 -17.92 9.96
C ASP A 27 2.04 -17.44 8.60
N GLU A 28 1.97 -16.12 8.39
CA GLU A 28 1.74 -15.47 7.08
C GLU A 28 2.85 -15.68 6.07
N ARG A 29 3.99 -16.22 6.43
CA ARG A 29 5.16 -16.34 5.58
C ARG A 29 4.92 -17.06 4.28
N GLU A 30 3.93 -17.94 4.26
CA GLU A 30 3.57 -18.71 3.08
C GLU A 30 2.61 -17.96 2.16
N ARG A 31 2.24 -16.69 2.49
CA ARG A 31 1.28 -15.89 1.75
C ARG A 31 1.88 -14.55 1.39
N GLY A 32 1.41 -13.97 0.30
CA GLY A 32 1.81 -12.65 -0.16
C GLY A 32 2.49 -12.69 -1.52
N HIS A 33 2.77 -11.53 -2.03
CA HIS A 33 3.46 -11.36 -3.32
C HIS A 33 4.85 -12.02 -3.23
N THR A 34 5.16 -12.94 -4.13
CA THR A 34 6.37 -13.77 -4.13
C THR A 34 6.43 -14.82 -3.01
N GLY A 35 5.30 -15.13 -2.34
CA GLY A 35 5.27 -16.04 -1.22
C GLY A 35 6.14 -15.55 -0.06
N ASN A 36 6.60 -16.48 0.77
CA ASN A 36 7.44 -16.17 1.91
C ASN A 36 8.89 -15.91 1.65
N PHE A 37 9.28 -16.03 0.44
CA PHE A 37 10.65 -16.00 0.02
C PHE A 37 11.43 -14.83 0.65
N PHE A 38 10.96 -13.61 0.50
CA PHE A 38 11.69 -12.45 1.03
C PHE A 38 11.63 -12.34 2.55
N ASN A 39 10.56 -12.78 3.18
CA ASN A 39 10.43 -12.69 4.63
C ASN A 39 11.40 -13.63 5.33
N ILE A 40 11.47 -14.90 4.91
CA ILE A 40 12.37 -15.90 5.47
C ILE A 40 13.83 -15.58 5.12
N LEU A 41 14.10 -15.21 3.89
CA LEU A 41 15.43 -14.90 3.38
C LEU A 41 16.15 -13.87 4.23
N TRP A 42 15.43 -12.84 4.66
CA TRP A 42 15.97 -11.68 5.36
C TRP A 42 15.63 -11.65 6.86
N ALA A 43 15.01 -12.69 7.42
CA ALA A 43 14.64 -12.72 8.83
C ALA A 43 15.86 -12.84 9.75
N MET A 44 16.77 -13.78 9.49
CA MET A 44 17.87 -14.11 10.40
C MET A 44 18.81 -12.93 10.73
N PRO A 45 19.17 -12.04 9.82
CA PRO A 45 19.92 -10.84 10.19
C PRO A 45 19.29 -9.98 11.27
N ALA A 46 17.94 -9.95 11.33
CA ALA A 46 17.21 -9.26 12.37
C ALA A 46 17.03 -10.10 13.63
N VAL A 47 16.68 -11.37 13.49
CA VAL A 47 16.48 -12.34 14.60
C VAL A 47 17.72 -12.47 15.46
N SER A 48 18.90 -12.61 14.84
CA SER A 48 20.18 -12.77 15.56
C SER A 48 20.52 -11.58 16.46
N ARG A 49 19.96 -10.40 16.17
CA ARG A 49 20.11 -9.21 17.01
C ARG A 49 19.40 -9.33 18.36
N CYS A 50 18.31 -10.06 18.41
CA CYS A 50 17.57 -10.33 19.65
C CYS A 50 18.28 -11.31 20.59
N GLY A 51 19.41 -11.88 20.19
CA GLY A 51 20.25 -12.77 21.01
C GLY A 51 20.00 -14.25 20.78
N VAL A 52 20.74 -15.07 21.54
CA VAL A 52 20.78 -16.53 21.34
C VAL A 52 19.42 -17.21 21.58
N LEU A 53 18.73 -16.80 22.65
CA LEU A 53 17.43 -17.39 23.00
C LEU A 53 16.38 -17.13 21.92
N ALA A 54 16.33 -15.89 21.40
CA ALA A 54 15.44 -15.53 20.31
C ALA A 54 15.78 -16.30 19.02
N THR A 55 17.07 -16.42 18.72
CA THR A 55 17.54 -17.19 17.56
C THR A 55 17.15 -18.67 17.67
N ALA A 56 17.35 -19.30 18.81
CA ALA A 56 16.97 -20.69 19.04
C ALA A 56 15.46 -20.90 18.94
N ALA A 57 14.66 -20.01 19.54
CA ALA A 57 13.20 -20.05 19.47
C ALA A 57 12.70 -19.88 18.03
N TYR A 58 13.28 -18.97 17.27
CA TYR A 58 12.96 -18.78 15.85
C TYR A 58 13.26 -20.04 15.04
N TRP A 59 14.42 -20.66 15.23
CA TRP A 59 14.76 -21.91 14.57
C TRP A 59 13.82 -23.06 14.94
N SER A 60 13.39 -23.13 16.18
CA SER A 60 12.40 -24.11 16.62
C SER A 60 11.05 -23.98 15.89
N GLU A 61 10.63 -22.75 15.60
CA GLU A 61 9.37 -22.48 14.88
C GLU A 61 9.51 -22.60 13.36
N GLN A 62 10.66 -22.23 12.78
CA GLN A 62 10.78 -21.97 11.35
C GLN A 62 11.89 -22.77 10.64
N GLY A 63 12.74 -23.46 11.41
CA GLY A 63 13.89 -24.20 10.85
C GLY A 63 13.48 -25.24 9.80
N TRP A 64 12.33 -25.88 10.00
CA TRP A 64 11.77 -26.85 9.05
C TRP A 64 11.65 -26.31 7.62
N TYR A 65 11.33 -25.02 7.48
CA TYR A 65 11.18 -24.39 6.16
C TYR A 65 12.55 -24.23 5.46
N TYR A 66 13.58 -23.87 6.22
CA TYR A 66 14.95 -23.79 5.70
C TYR A 66 15.46 -25.17 5.27
N ASP A 67 15.16 -26.19 6.08
CA ASP A 67 15.57 -27.56 5.79
C ASP A 67 14.90 -28.12 4.54
N LEU A 68 13.62 -27.83 4.32
CA LEU A 68 12.89 -28.22 3.11
C LEU A 68 13.45 -27.58 1.83
N ALA A 69 14.07 -26.40 1.93
CA ALA A 69 14.69 -25.73 0.78
C ALA A 69 16.02 -26.37 0.35
N ARG A 70 16.63 -27.22 1.22
CA ARG A 70 17.92 -27.84 0.97
C ARG A 70 17.84 -28.90 -0.13
N GLN A 71 18.81 -28.86 -1.05
CA GLN A 71 18.95 -29.84 -2.12
C GLN A 71 20.02 -30.89 -1.80
N PRO A 72 20.01 -32.04 -2.48
CA PRO A 72 21.00 -33.10 -2.27
C PRO A 72 22.46 -32.69 -2.53
N ASP A 73 22.65 -31.67 -3.38
CA ASP A 73 23.98 -31.11 -3.69
C ASP A 73 24.47 -30.08 -2.66
N GLY A 74 23.67 -29.85 -1.57
CA GLY A 74 23.97 -28.88 -0.54
C GLY A 74 23.52 -27.46 -0.83
N SER A 75 23.01 -27.17 -2.02
CA SER A 75 22.40 -25.88 -2.36
C SER A 75 21.02 -25.71 -1.71
N PHE A 76 20.48 -24.49 -1.78
CA PHE A 76 19.13 -24.18 -1.33
C PHE A 76 18.33 -23.51 -2.44
N ARG A 77 17.13 -24.02 -2.70
CA ARG A 77 16.26 -23.49 -3.75
C ARG A 77 14.91 -23.09 -3.20
N TYR A 78 14.32 -22.08 -3.82
CA TYR A 78 12.98 -21.67 -3.50
C TYR A 78 11.97 -22.77 -3.81
N GLN A 79 11.17 -23.16 -2.79
CA GLN A 79 10.21 -24.27 -2.91
C GLN A 79 8.89 -23.89 -3.59
N GLY A 80 8.65 -22.59 -3.80
CA GLY A 80 7.38 -22.11 -4.31
C GLY A 80 6.34 -21.89 -3.20
N SER A 81 5.19 -21.35 -3.59
CA SER A 81 4.04 -21.21 -2.70
C SER A 81 3.04 -22.35 -2.98
N PRO A 82 2.54 -23.05 -1.95
CA PRO A 82 1.50 -24.07 -2.14
C PRO A 82 0.21 -23.54 -2.76
N ALA A 83 -0.04 -22.23 -2.64
CA ALA A 83 -1.30 -21.60 -3.05
C ALA A 83 -1.26 -20.89 -4.40
N GLY A 84 -0.14 -20.86 -5.11
CA GLY A 84 0.02 -20.04 -6.31
C GLY A 84 0.99 -20.61 -7.34
N GLU A 85 0.63 -21.73 -7.96
CA GLU A 85 1.52 -22.39 -8.92
C GLU A 85 1.82 -21.52 -10.15
N GLU A 86 0.90 -20.72 -10.62
CA GLU A 86 1.05 -19.91 -11.83
C GLU A 86 1.69 -18.54 -11.58
N GLU A 87 1.40 -17.91 -10.45
CA GLU A 87 1.84 -16.55 -10.15
C GLU A 87 3.34 -16.46 -9.78
N HIS A 88 3.92 -17.54 -9.29
CA HIS A 88 5.27 -17.58 -8.73
C HIS A 88 6.23 -18.56 -9.43
N GLY A 89 5.84 -19.10 -10.57
CA GLY A 89 6.66 -20.04 -11.32
C GLY A 89 8.04 -19.51 -11.70
N SER A 90 8.20 -18.19 -11.83
CA SER A 90 9.48 -17.54 -12.14
C SER A 90 10.53 -17.66 -11.04
N TYR A 91 10.11 -17.94 -9.78
CA TYR A 91 11.03 -18.06 -8.64
C TYR A 91 11.41 -19.51 -8.28
N LYS A 92 10.73 -20.50 -8.83
CA LYS A 92 10.93 -21.94 -8.52
C LYS A 92 12.37 -22.43 -8.61
N ASN A 93 13.18 -21.80 -9.44
CA ASN A 93 14.55 -22.20 -9.69
C ASN A 93 15.59 -21.22 -9.16
N TRP A 94 15.18 -20.25 -8.36
CA TRP A 94 16.14 -19.31 -7.80
C TRP A 94 17.05 -19.99 -6.81
N ASP A 95 18.33 -19.79 -7.00
CA ASP A 95 19.37 -20.21 -6.07
C ASP A 95 19.40 -19.25 -4.87
N ASN A 96 19.08 -19.80 -3.71
CA ASN A 96 19.03 -19.07 -2.44
C ASN A 96 20.19 -19.45 -1.52
N THR A 97 21.12 -20.25 -2.01
CA THR A 97 22.18 -20.87 -1.21
C THR A 97 22.94 -19.85 -0.37
N GLY A 98 23.36 -18.72 -0.96
CA GLY A 98 24.09 -17.69 -0.22
C GLY A 98 23.32 -17.12 0.97
N THR A 99 22.02 -16.88 0.82
CA THR A 99 21.21 -16.29 1.89
C THR A 99 20.85 -17.29 2.96
N TYR A 100 20.58 -18.54 2.61
CA TYR A 100 20.32 -19.60 3.60
C TYR A 100 21.60 -19.98 4.33
N LEU A 101 22.75 -20.05 3.68
CA LEU A 101 24.03 -20.23 4.36
C LEU A 101 24.32 -19.07 5.34
N LEU A 102 24.01 -17.83 4.94
CA LEU A 102 24.07 -16.70 5.86
C LEU A 102 23.19 -16.93 7.09
N ALA A 103 21.94 -17.39 6.90
CA ALA A 103 21.02 -17.66 8.00
C ALA A 103 21.58 -18.72 8.97
N TYR A 104 22.16 -19.79 8.45
CA TYR A 104 22.81 -20.83 9.27
C TYR A 104 24.10 -20.33 9.94
N ALA A 105 24.85 -19.40 9.31
CA ALA A 105 26.11 -18.89 9.84
C ALA A 105 25.95 -17.82 10.94
N LEU A 106 24.90 -17.02 10.90
CA LEU A 106 24.67 -15.90 11.83
C LEU A 106 24.63 -16.32 13.32
N PRO A 107 24.08 -17.47 13.72
CA PRO A 107 24.12 -17.94 15.11
C PRO A 107 25.54 -18.11 15.67
N PHE A 108 26.51 -18.38 14.81
CA PHE A 108 27.93 -18.50 15.24
C PHE A 108 28.60 -17.18 15.55
N ARG A 109 27.94 -16.05 15.27
CA ARG A 109 28.40 -14.68 15.59
C ARG A 109 29.80 -14.33 15.04
N SER A 110 30.21 -14.95 13.97
CA SER A 110 31.47 -14.69 13.29
C SER A 110 31.35 -13.62 12.19
N LEU A 111 30.12 -13.20 11.84
CA LEU A 111 29.84 -12.25 10.79
C LEU A 111 29.14 -10.99 11.33
N TYR A 112 29.71 -9.85 11.06
CA TYR A 112 29.18 -8.53 11.45
C TYR A 112 28.66 -7.79 10.21
N LEU A 113 27.38 -7.96 9.88
CA LEU A 113 26.76 -7.36 8.69
C LEU A 113 26.88 -5.84 8.62
N THR A 114 26.93 -5.17 9.77
CA THR A 114 27.04 -3.72 9.86
C THR A 114 28.49 -3.25 10.01
N GLY A 115 29.46 -4.17 10.05
CA GLY A 115 30.84 -3.85 10.43
C GLY A 115 31.03 -3.47 11.91
N LYS A 116 29.96 -3.42 12.70
CA LYS A 116 29.97 -3.07 14.12
C LYS A 116 29.91 -4.33 15.00
N LYS A 117 30.76 -4.41 16.01
CA LYS A 117 30.75 -5.50 16.99
C LYS A 117 29.57 -5.47 17.96
N ARG A 118 29.01 -4.26 18.20
CA ARG A 118 27.86 -4.07 19.09
C ARG A 118 26.63 -3.69 18.28
N CYS A 119 25.54 -4.34 18.62
CA CYS A 119 24.20 -4.06 18.09
C CYS A 119 23.45 -3.21 19.13
N CYS A 120 22.67 -2.22 18.67
CA CYS A 120 21.85 -1.38 19.55
C CYS A 120 20.59 -2.10 20.05
N VAL A 121 20.22 -3.22 19.45
CA VAL A 121 19.06 -4.03 19.86
C VAL A 121 19.39 -4.75 21.17
N PRO A 122 18.56 -4.62 22.22
CA PRO A 122 18.75 -5.35 23.47
C PRO A 122 18.55 -6.87 23.27
N VAL A 123 19.34 -7.64 24.00
CA VAL A 123 19.16 -9.10 24.03
C VAL A 123 17.88 -9.42 24.80
N LEU A 124 16.95 -10.13 24.19
CA LEU A 124 15.68 -10.49 24.79
C LEU A 124 15.88 -11.55 25.88
N LYS A 125 15.20 -11.38 27.01
CA LYS A 125 15.06 -12.38 28.07
C LYS A 125 14.09 -13.48 27.66
N LYS A 126 14.10 -14.61 28.36
CA LYS A 126 13.25 -15.77 28.04
C LYS A 126 11.77 -15.43 27.93
N ALA A 127 11.22 -14.69 28.89
CA ALA A 127 9.80 -14.27 28.86
C ALA A 127 9.47 -13.38 27.65
N GLU A 128 10.36 -12.46 27.31
CA GLU A 128 10.19 -11.58 26.13
C GLU A 128 10.26 -12.38 24.83
N VAL A 129 11.13 -13.39 24.75
CA VAL A 129 11.20 -14.29 23.58
C VAL A 129 9.89 -15.09 23.46
N GLU A 130 9.38 -15.64 24.56
CA GLU A 130 8.11 -16.39 24.58
C GLU A 130 6.95 -15.52 24.12
N GLU A 131 6.86 -14.27 24.58
CA GLU A 131 5.88 -13.29 24.15
C GLU A 131 6.00 -12.98 22.65
N VAL A 132 7.21 -12.70 22.17
CA VAL A 132 7.46 -12.37 20.76
C VAL A 132 7.08 -13.53 19.84
N ILE A 133 7.45 -14.76 20.18
CA ILE A 133 7.07 -15.96 19.41
C ILE A 133 5.54 -16.16 19.44
N ALA A 134 4.91 -16.00 20.60
CA ALA A 134 3.46 -16.11 20.73
C ALA A 134 2.71 -15.09 19.88
N ALA A 135 3.25 -13.88 19.73
CA ALA A 135 2.68 -12.84 18.88
C ALA A 135 2.59 -13.22 17.39
N GLY A 136 3.43 -14.14 16.91
CA GLY A 136 3.43 -14.62 15.54
C GLY A 136 2.44 -15.76 15.25
N ARG A 137 1.91 -16.40 16.28
CA ARG A 137 1.11 -17.63 16.13
C ARG A 137 -0.37 -17.34 15.88
N GLY A 138 -0.99 -18.16 15.03
CA GLY A 138 -2.44 -18.20 14.82
C GLY A 138 -3.01 -17.05 14.00
N TYR A 139 -2.19 -16.23 13.36
CA TYR A 139 -2.66 -15.06 12.59
C TYR A 139 -3.59 -15.44 11.43
N PHE A 140 -3.25 -16.48 10.67
CA PHE A 140 -4.07 -16.99 9.56
C PHE A 140 -4.73 -18.32 9.82
N SER A 141 -4.60 -18.87 11.02
CA SER A 141 -5.12 -20.18 11.29
C SER A 141 -6.64 -20.25 11.15
N THR A 142 -7.07 -21.05 10.20
CA THR A 142 -8.48 -21.41 9.99
C THR A 142 -8.81 -22.82 10.48
N LYS A 143 -7.81 -23.61 10.88
CA LYS A 143 -7.98 -24.99 11.33
C LYS A 143 -8.72 -25.01 12.67
N GLU A 144 -9.78 -25.79 12.79
CA GLU A 144 -10.63 -25.84 13.98
C GLU A 144 -9.90 -26.30 15.25
N ASN A 145 -8.94 -27.17 15.11
CA ASN A 145 -8.15 -27.72 16.20
C ASN A 145 -6.86 -26.92 16.49
N ASP A 146 -6.59 -25.81 15.80
CA ASP A 146 -5.46 -24.95 16.12
C ASP A 146 -5.76 -24.11 17.38
N ARG A 147 -5.10 -24.45 18.48
CA ARG A 147 -5.20 -23.76 19.77
C ARG A 147 -4.77 -22.29 19.73
N PHE A 148 -4.00 -21.88 18.75
CA PHE A 148 -3.49 -20.50 18.61
C PHE A 148 -4.42 -19.61 17.81
N ARG A 149 -5.45 -20.13 17.14
CA ARG A 149 -6.37 -19.34 16.33
C ARG A 149 -7.08 -18.28 17.18
N TYR A 150 -7.22 -17.09 16.65
CA TYR A 150 -7.85 -15.96 17.36
C TYR A 150 -9.31 -16.26 17.73
N LYS A 151 -10.04 -16.96 16.89
CA LYS A 151 -11.43 -17.38 17.15
C LYS A 151 -11.59 -18.23 18.43
N ALA A 152 -10.56 -18.94 18.85
CA ALA A 152 -10.59 -19.78 20.06
C ALA A 152 -10.18 -19.02 21.34
N ARG A 153 -9.64 -17.80 21.22
CA ARG A 153 -9.12 -17.05 22.37
C ARG A 153 -10.28 -16.47 23.19
N PRO A 154 -10.19 -16.43 24.53
CA PRO A 154 -11.14 -15.71 25.37
C PRO A 154 -11.23 -14.22 25.03
N GLU A 155 -12.37 -13.60 25.27
CA GLU A 155 -12.57 -12.17 25.02
C GLU A 155 -11.57 -11.30 25.80
N SER A 156 -11.29 -11.63 27.05
CA SER A 156 -10.30 -10.92 27.86
C SER A 156 -8.91 -10.91 27.22
N VAL A 157 -8.48 -12.05 26.64
CA VAL A 157 -7.19 -12.16 25.93
C VAL A 157 -7.18 -11.33 24.65
N LEU A 158 -8.31 -11.23 23.97
CA LEU A 158 -8.43 -10.37 22.78
C LEU A 158 -8.41 -8.88 23.15
N ILE A 159 -9.06 -8.49 24.26
CA ILE A 159 -9.00 -7.11 24.78
C ILE A 159 -7.56 -6.75 25.17
N GLU A 160 -6.86 -7.63 25.90
CA GLU A 160 -5.44 -7.46 26.22
C GLU A 160 -4.59 -7.34 24.95
N GLY A 161 -4.89 -8.14 23.93
CA GLY A 161 -4.23 -8.12 22.64
C GLY A 161 -4.32 -6.78 21.92
N LEU A 162 -5.32 -5.94 22.20
CA LEU A 162 -5.39 -4.57 21.66
C LEU A 162 -4.27 -3.67 22.18
N SER A 163 -3.68 -4.01 23.32
CA SER A 163 -2.56 -3.26 23.93
C SER A 163 -1.19 -3.82 23.57
N SER A 164 -1.13 -4.84 22.71
CA SER A 164 0.13 -5.47 22.29
C SER A 164 1.04 -4.51 21.52
N TRP A 165 2.34 -4.63 21.72
CA TRP A 165 3.36 -3.97 20.89
C TRP A 165 3.23 -4.38 19.41
N SER A 166 2.77 -5.61 19.12
CA SER A 166 2.65 -6.18 17.77
C SER A 166 1.40 -5.65 17.06
N PRO A 167 1.55 -4.94 15.94
CA PRO A 167 0.40 -4.47 15.14
C PRO A 167 -0.45 -5.63 14.61
N ALA A 168 0.16 -6.79 14.35
CA ALA A 168 -0.56 -7.98 13.89
C ALA A 168 -1.50 -8.52 14.98
N VAL A 169 -1.04 -8.57 16.23
CA VAL A 169 -1.87 -9.00 17.37
C VAL A 169 -3.03 -8.03 17.57
N ARG A 170 -2.76 -6.70 17.57
CA ARG A 170 -3.81 -5.68 17.70
C ARG A 170 -4.87 -5.82 16.63
N LYS A 171 -4.44 -5.89 15.37
CA LYS A 171 -5.35 -6.04 14.22
C LYS A 171 -6.22 -7.29 14.30
N ARG A 172 -5.64 -8.44 14.61
CA ARG A 172 -6.41 -9.70 14.68
C ARG A 172 -7.34 -9.71 15.88
N SER A 173 -6.93 -9.17 17.02
CA SER A 173 -7.78 -9.00 18.19
C SER A 173 -8.96 -8.06 17.88
N ALA A 174 -8.72 -6.93 17.22
CA ALA A 174 -9.75 -5.98 16.80
C ALA A 174 -10.80 -6.63 15.88
N VAL A 175 -10.33 -7.34 14.84
CA VAL A 175 -11.22 -8.04 13.88
C VAL A 175 -12.05 -9.10 14.58
N GLU A 176 -11.43 -9.90 15.45
CA GLU A 176 -12.13 -10.99 16.15
C GLU A 176 -13.14 -10.48 17.17
N LEU A 177 -12.78 -9.47 17.98
CA LEU A 177 -13.72 -8.83 18.91
C LEU A 177 -14.95 -8.29 18.17
N ALA A 178 -14.75 -7.56 17.09
CA ALA A 178 -15.84 -7.06 16.27
C ALA A 178 -16.68 -8.20 15.66
N SER A 179 -16.07 -9.36 15.34
CA SER A 179 -16.80 -10.48 14.75
C SER A 179 -17.80 -11.12 15.70
N ARG A 180 -17.51 -11.11 17.00
CA ARG A 180 -18.34 -11.74 18.04
C ARG A 180 -19.60 -10.92 18.39
N GLY A 181 -19.61 -9.62 18.14
CA GLY A 181 -20.77 -8.77 18.38
C GLY A 181 -21.12 -8.56 19.84
N GLY A 182 -20.21 -8.80 20.77
CA GLY A 182 -20.40 -8.58 22.19
C GLY A 182 -20.45 -7.09 22.58
N ASN A 183 -20.76 -6.79 23.84
CA ASN A 183 -20.82 -5.42 24.36
C ASN A 183 -19.41 -4.87 24.72
N VAL A 184 -18.50 -4.93 23.73
CA VAL A 184 -17.12 -4.47 23.92
C VAL A 184 -16.94 -2.96 23.67
N GLN A 185 -17.95 -2.27 23.16
CA GLN A 185 -17.85 -0.86 22.74
C GLN A 185 -17.45 0.05 23.91
N ALA A 186 -18.05 -0.10 25.08
CA ALA A 186 -17.70 0.72 26.24
C ALA A 186 -16.22 0.57 26.64
N THR A 187 -15.70 -0.66 26.62
CA THR A 187 -14.27 -0.93 26.88
C THR A 187 -13.37 -0.31 25.80
N LEU A 188 -13.77 -0.37 24.53
CA LEU A 188 -13.02 0.23 23.44
C LEU A 188 -12.98 1.76 23.53
N LEU A 189 -14.08 2.39 23.93
CA LEU A 189 -14.15 3.84 24.16
C LEU A 189 -13.20 4.27 25.30
N GLN A 190 -13.12 3.50 26.38
CA GLN A 190 -12.14 3.74 27.45
C GLN A 190 -10.70 3.56 26.99
N LEU A 191 -10.41 2.51 26.20
CA LEU A 191 -9.07 2.21 25.72
C LEU A 191 -8.55 3.25 24.72
N VAL A 192 -9.41 3.77 23.83
CA VAL A 192 -9.00 4.80 22.85
C VAL A 192 -8.66 6.13 23.53
N ALA A 193 -9.29 6.43 24.67
CA ALA A 193 -9.03 7.61 25.49
C ALA A 193 -7.90 7.41 26.51
N SER A 194 -7.30 6.21 26.59
CA SER A 194 -6.25 5.90 27.58
C SER A 194 -4.90 6.57 27.22
N ASN A 195 -4.01 6.67 28.22
CA ASN A 195 -2.65 7.16 28.00
C ASN A 195 -1.69 6.12 27.39
N HIS A 196 -2.12 4.85 27.29
CA HIS A 196 -1.27 3.81 26.76
C HIS A 196 -1.33 3.76 25.22
N ARG A 197 -0.21 4.07 24.57
CA ARG A 197 -0.09 4.23 23.12
C ARG A 197 -0.72 3.08 22.32
N TYR A 198 -0.33 1.85 22.63
CA TYR A 198 -0.79 0.68 21.88
C TYR A 198 -2.25 0.35 22.11
N SER A 199 -2.78 0.61 23.31
CA SER A 199 -4.22 0.48 23.62
C SER A 199 -5.05 1.42 22.75
N ARG A 200 -4.61 2.68 22.59
CA ARG A 200 -5.25 3.66 21.71
C ARG A 200 -5.29 3.16 20.26
N TYR A 201 -4.19 2.62 19.76
CA TYR A 201 -4.09 2.09 18.40
C TYR A 201 -5.03 0.90 18.17
N GLY A 202 -4.99 -0.10 19.06
CA GLY A 202 -5.83 -1.29 18.93
C GLY A 202 -7.31 -0.98 19.10
N ALA A 203 -7.65 -0.08 20.05
CA ALA A 203 -9.02 0.34 20.26
C ALA A 203 -9.57 1.15 19.08
N ALA A 204 -8.81 2.09 18.53
CA ALA A 204 -9.23 2.84 17.34
C ALA A 204 -9.51 1.91 16.15
N GLU A 205 -8.62 0.93 15.91
CA GLU A 205 -8.85 -0.08 14.87
C GLU A 205 -10.12 -0.90 15.13
N ALA A 206 -10.34 -1.35 16.39
CA ALA A 206 -11.51 -2.12 16.79
C ALA A 206 -12.81 -1.32 16.66
N LEU A 207 -12.82 -0.04 17.07
CA LEU A 207 -13.96 0.87 16.90
C LEU A 207 -14.36 1.02 15.43
N GLY A 208 -13.40 1.07 14.51
CA GLY A 208 -13.68 1.07 13.07
C GLY A 208 -14.41 -0.19 12.60
N HIS A 209 -14.09 -1.35 13.16
CA HIS A 209 -14.78 -2.60 12.84
C HIS A 209 -16.16 -2.72 13.50
N VAL A 210 -16.29 -2.27 14.75
CA VAL A 210 -17.55 -2.30 15.52
C VAL A 210 -18.55 -1.29 14.95
N GLY A 211 -18.13 -0.04 14.71
CA GLY A 211 -18.97 1.03 14.17
C GLY A 211 -19.52 0.73 12.77
N ARG A 212 -18.81 -0.08 11.98
CA ARG A 212 -19.33 -0.55 10.69
C ARG A 212 -20.53 -1.48 10.81
N LYS A 213 -20.67 -2.19 11.93
CA LYS A 213 -21.75 -3.19 12.14
C LYS A 213 -23.01 -2.64 12.76
N GLY A 214 -22.93 -1.51 13.44
CA GLY A 214 -24.05 -0.84 14.14
C GLY A 214 -23.52 0.18 15.14
N ASN A 215 -24.38 0.89 15.83
CA ASN A 215 -24.08 1.91 16.85
C ASN A 215 -22.82 2.77 16.58
N SER A 216 -22.83 3.39 15.40
CA SER A 216 -21.64 4.07 14.84
C SER A 216 -21.39 5.45 15.45
N ALA A 217 -22.40 6.11 16.04
CA ALA A 217 -22.30 7.51 16.47
C ALA A 217 -21.20 7.71 17.53
N ASP A 218 -21.21 6.93 18.61
CA ASP A 218 -20.20 7.03 19.67
C ASP A 218 -18.80 6.64 19.14
N CYS A 219 -18.74 5.63 18.25
CA CYS A 219 -17.48 5.23 17.63
C CYS A 219 -16.90 6.37 16.78
N VAL A 220 -17.74 7.05 15.98
CA VAL A 220 -17.32 8.18 15.13
C VAL A 220 -16.86 9.35 16.00
N SER A 221 -17.61 9.69 17.06
CA SER A 221 -17.24 10.77 17.98
C SER A 221 -15.88 10.53 18.64
N ALA A 222 -15.66 9.35 19.21
CA ALA A 222 -14.40 9.00 19.85
C ALA A 222 -13.21 8.93 18.84
N LEU A 223 -13.47 8.47 17.62
CA LEU A 223 -12.45 8.46 16.58
C LEU A 223 -12.10 9.87 16.08
N LEU A 224 -13.07 10.79 15.99
CA LEU A 224 -12.81 12.19 15.66
C LEU A 224 -11.96 12.88 16.73
N GLU A 225 -12.25 12.65 18.01
CA GLU A 225 -11.41 13.14 19.10
C GLU A 225 -9.98 12.58 19.03
N ALA A 226 -9.85 11.27 18.80
CA ALA A 226 -8.54 10.63 18.63
C ALA A 226 -7.81 11.09 17.35
N PHE A 227 -8.52 11.53 16.32
CA PHE A 227 -7.95 12.08 15.09
C PHE A 227 -7.28 13.44 15.28
N ASP A 228 -7.66 14.19 16.32
CA ASP A 228 -7.02 15.47 16.68
C ASP A 228 -5.74 15.30 17.55
N SER A 229 -5.26 14.08 17.71
CA SER A 229 -4.04 13.78 18.48
C SER A 229 -2.77 14.27 17.80
N GLU A 230 -1.74 14.58 18.59
CA GLU A 230 -0.38 14.83 18.11
C GLU A 230 0.31 13.55 17.57
N ASP A 231 -0.16 12.36 17.96
CA ASP A 231 0.39 11.08 17.52
C ASP A 231 -0.01 10.78 16.06
N LEU A 232 0.94 10.95 15.15
CA LEU A 232 0.78 10.68 13.71
C LEU A 232 0.21 9.28 13.43
N THR A 233 0.70 8.26 14.13
CA THR A 233 0.26 6.88 13.93
C THR A 233 -1.21 6.71 14.33
N LEU A 234 -1.62 7.33 15.44
CA LEU A 234 -3.02 7.31 15.88
C LEU A 234 -3.92 8.00 14.87
N ARG A 235 -3.53 9.17 14.36
CA ARG A 235 -4.30 9.89 13.33
C ARG A 235 -4.50 9.03 12.08
N ILE A 236 -3.47 8.34 11.63
CA ILE A 236 -3.55 7.43 10.48
C ILE A 236 -4.54 6.29 10.76
N ILE A 237 -4.40 5.62 11.91
CA ILE A 237 -5.28 4.49 12.29
C ILE A 237 -6.73 4.96 12.41
N THR A 238 -6.97 6.13 13.00
CA THR A 238 -8.32 6.68 13.14
C THR A 238 -8.94 7.07 11.81
N ALA A 239 -8.16 7.65 10.88
CA ALA A 239 -8.61 7.95 9.52
C ALA A 239 -9.04 6.66 8.79
N GLU A 240 -8.26 5.59 8.89
CA GLU A 240 -8.60 4.28 8.33
C GLU A 240 -9.84 3.67 9.01
N ALA A 241 -9.98 3.84 10.32
CA ALA A 241 -11.13 3.36 11.08
C ALA A 241 -12.43 4.09 10.67
N LEU A 242 -12.39 5.42 10.54
CA LEU A 242 -13.50 6.24 10.03
C LEU A 242 -13.91 5.83 8.62
N ALA A 243 -12.92 5.64 7.73
CA ALA A 243 -13.18 5.14 6.38
C ALA A 243 -13.82 3.74 6.38
N ARG A 244 -13.42 2.87 7.30
CA ARG A 244 -13.99 1.52 7.45
C ARG A 244 -15.44 1.55 7.94
N ILE A 245 -15.82 2.49 8.81
CA ILE A 245 -17.21 2.71 9.22
C ILE A 245 -18.05 3.11 8.01
N GLY A 246 -17.53 3.97 7.14
CA GLY A 246 -18.16 4.36 5.89
C GLY A 246 -19.17 5.49 6.07
N GLN A 247 -20.36 5.38 5.44
CA GLN A 247 -21.36 6.46 5.37
C GLN A 247 -21.68 7.12 6.72
N PRO A 248 -21.84 6.41 7.86
CA PRO A 248 -22.07 7.06 9.16
C PRO A 248 -20.94 7.99 9.61
N ALA A 249 -19.73 7.85 9.07
CA ALA A 249 -18.58 8.70 9.38
C ALA A 249 -18.38 9.87 8.40
N GLN A 250 -19.38 10.20 7.56
CA GLN A 250 -19.29 11.33 6.62
C GLN A 250 -19.01 12.68 7.30
N ALA A 251 -19.45 12.85 8.54
CA ALA A 251 -19.13 14.03 9.35
C ALA A 251 -17.63 14.26 9.57
N ALA A 252 -16.79 13.23 9.38
CA ALA A 252 -15.34 13.35 9.49
C ALA A 252 -14.66 13.90 8.22
N VAL A 253 -15.34 13.93 7.08
CA VAL A 253 -14.76 14.33 5.80
C VAL A 253 -14.16 15.73 5.82
N PRO A 254 -14.81 16.78 6.37
CA PRO A 254 -14.23 18.12 6.42
C PRO A 254 -12.89 18.14 7.17
N ALA A 255 -12.83 17.58 8.38
CA ALA A 255 -11.61 17.54 9.20
C ALA A 255 -10.48 16.77 8.50
N MET A 256 -10.81 15.65 7.84
CA MET A 256 -9.82 14.87 7.10
C MET A 256 -9.32 15.62 5.86
N LEU A 257 -10.17 16.36 5.15
CA LEU A 257 -9.77 17.19 4.01
C LEU A 257 -8.93 18.40 4.44
N GLU A 258 -9.25 19.06 5.56
CA GLU A 258 -8.46 20.16 6.12
C GLU A 258 -7.05 19.70 6.45
N ARG A 259 -6.91 18.56 7.09
CA ARG A 259 -5.62 17.99 7.44
C ARG A 259 -4.83 17.54 6.19
N LEU A 260 -5.51 16.99 5.19
CA LEU A 260 -4.89 16.67 3.91
C LEU A 260 -4.38 17.93 3.20
N ALA A 261 -5.15 19.03 3.25
CA ALA A 261 -4.80 20.30 2.62
C ALA A 261 -3.67 21.07 3.35
N SER A 262 -3.40 20.72 4.62
CA SER A 262 -2.46 21.42 5.50
C SER A 262 -1.40 20.47 6.05
N PRO A 263 -0.44 20.02 5.21
CA PRO A 263 0.57 19.04 5.62
C PRO A 263 1.55 19.62 6.66
N ASP A 264 1.79 18.87 7.73
CA ASP A 264 2.85 19.16 8.69
C ASP A 264 4.19 18.64 8.16
N ARG A 265 4.91 19.50 7.44
CA ARG A 265 6.19 19.14 6.84
C ARG A 265 7.34 19.01 7.83
N GLU A 266 7.20 19.56 9.02
CA GLU A 266 8.21 19.47 10.08
C GLU A 266 8.21 18.09 10.73
N HIS A 267 7.05 17.57 11.11
CA HIS A 267 6.92 16.28 11.81
C HIS A 267 6.59 15.10 10.86
N ASP A 268 6.12 15.40 9.65
CA ASP A 268 5.88 14.40 8.60
C ASP A 268 6.45 14.88 7.24
N PRO A 269 7.78 14.97 7.10
CA PRO A 269 8.42 15.51 5.90
C PRO A 269 8.13 14.72 4.63
N ARG A 270 7.77 13.44 4.77
CA ARG A 270 7.43 12.54 3.63
C ARG A 270 5.95 12.48 3.32
N GLY A 271 5.09 13.18 4.07
CA GLY A 271 3.65 13.20 3.86
C GLY A 271 2.99 11.83 4.04
N MET A 272 3.36 11.13 5.11
CA MET A 272 2.75 9.84 5.45
C MET A 272 1.29 10.01 5.79
N GLU A 273 0.92 11.02 6.57
CA GLU A 273 -0.47 11.32 6.89
C GLU A 273 -1.28 11.60 5.63
N GLN A 274 -0.78 12.47 4.73
CA GLN A 274 -1.45 12.78 3.47
C GLN A 274 -1.65 11.54 2.61
N ARG A 275 -0.67 10.64 2.60
CA ARG A 275 -0.77 9.36 1.89
C ARG A 275 -1.96 8.52 2.38
N PHE A 276 -2.08 8.34 3.69
CA PHE A 276 -3.16 7.52 4.27
C PHE A 276 -4.51 8.23 4.23
N LEU A 277 -4.54 9.56 4.35
CA LEU A 277 -5.74 10.36 4.13
C LEU A 277 -6.26 10.22 2.68
N CYS A 278 -5.37 10.22 1.69
CA CYS A 278 -5.76 9.95 0.31
C CYS A 278 -6.45 8.57 0.17
N PHE A 279 -5.93 7.54 0.83
CA PHE A 279 -6.56 6.22 0.80
C PHE A 279 -7.91 6.21 1.53
N SER A 280 -7.98 6.82 2.72
CA SER A 280 -9.18 6.84 3.55
C SER A 280 -10.31 7.68 2.97
N LEU A 281 -9.99 8.73 2.21
CA LEU A 281 -10.98 9.58 1.57
C LEU A 281 -11.38 9.07 0.18
N PHE A 282 -10.41 8.75 -0.69
CA PHE A 282 -10.65 8.65 -2.14
C PHE A 282 -10.61 7.22 -2.69
N ASN A 283 -10.23 6.21 -1.91
CA ASN A 283 -10.22 4.84 -2.41
C ASN A 283 -11.62 4.44 -2.90
N ARG A 284 -11.73 3.96 -4.15
CA ARG A 284 -13.00 3.63 -4.79
C ARG A 284 -13.84 2.62 -4.02
N ARG A 285 -13.22 1.67 -3.35
CA ARG A 285 -13.93 0.58 -2.65
C ARG A 285 -14.15 0.82 -1.16
N GLY A 286 -13.37 1.70 -0.54
CA GLY A 286 -13.41 1.87 0.92
C GLY A 286 -13.16 3.29 1.41
N GLY A 287 -12.97 4.26 0.51
CA GLY A 287 -12.83 5.68 0.90
C GLY A 287 -14.17 6.34 1.14
N LEU A 288 -14.22 7.26 2.08
CA LEU A 288 -15.45 7.95 2.50
C LEU A 288 -16.16 8.67 1.36
N ILE A 289 -15.40 9.27 0.44
CA ILE A 289 -15.90 10.01 -0.73
C ILE A 289 -15.42 9.42 -2.06
N GLY A 290 -14.95 8.16 -2.04
CA GLY A 290 -14.43 7.49 -3.23
C GLY A 290 -15.48 7.15 -4.30
N ARG A 291 -16.79 7.27 -3.98
CA ARG A 291 -17.89 6.98 -4.89
C ARG A 291 -18.76 8.18 -5.21
N SER A 292 -18.88 9.13 -4.31
CA SER A 292 -19.67 10.36 -4.49
C SER A 292 -18.98 11.52 -3.78
N LEU A 293 -19.11 12.71 -4.37
CA LEU A 293 -18.66 13.97 -3.80
C LEU A 293 -19.84 14.82 -3.29
N ASP A 294 -21.01 14.22 -3.10
CA ASP A 294 -22.21 14.91 -2.63
C ASP A 294 -21.99 15.47 -1.22
N GLY A 295 -22.36 16.74 -1.01
CA GLY A 295 -22.20 17.43 0.27
C GLY A 295 -20.77 17.79 0.64
N VAL A 296 -19.76 17.50 -0.23
CA VAL A 296 -18.37 17.87 0.01
C VAL A 296 -18.09 19.30 -0.44
N ASP A 297 -17.48 20.11 0.45
CA ASP A 297 -17.00 21.44 0.09
C ASP A 297 -15.96 21.36 -1.04
N ARG A 298 -16.29 21.97 -2.18
CA ARG A 298 -15.47 21.89 -3.39
C ARG A 298 -14.15 22.64 -3.24
N GLY A 299 -14.16 23.80 -2.60
CA GLY A 299 -12.95 24.60 -2.39
C GLY A 299 -11.93 23.87 -1.52
N LEU A 300 -12.39 23.26 -0.43
CA LEU A 300 -11.55 22.47 0.47
C LEU A 300 -11.04 21.20 -0.23
N LEU A 301 -11.94 20.46 -0.91
CA LEU A 301 -11.58 19.27 -1.69
C LEU A 301 -10.44 19.58 -2.65
N LEU A 302 -10.55 20.67 -3.34
CA LEU A 302 -9.64 21.05 -4.38
C LEU A 302 -8.26 21.39 -3.80
N ARG A 303 -8.18 22.11 -2.69
CA ARG A 303 -6.89 22.33 -2.00
C ARG A 303 -6.26 21.00 -1.56
N ALA A 304 -7.06 20.11 -0.97
CA ALA A 304 -6.63 18.79 -0.54
C ALA A 304 -6.10 17.93 -1.71
N VAL A 305 -6.78 17.94 -2.84
CA VAL A 305 -6.35 17.24 -4.07
C VAL A 305 -5.01 17.77 -4.57
N CYS A 306 -4.81 19.10 -4.63
CA CYS A 306 -3.53 19.69 -5.04
C CYS A 306 -2.35 19.21 -4.17
N VAL A 307 -2.54 19.13 -2.86
CA VAL A 307 -1.52 18.59 -1.95
C VAL A 307 -1.32 17.09 -2.18
N GLY A 308 -2.41 16.32 -2.29
CA GLY A 308 -2.35 14.88 -2.54
C GLY A 308 -1.62 14.52 -3.83
N LEU A 309 -1.75 15.32 -4.89
CA LEU A 309 -1.05 15.15 -6.17
C LEU A 309 0.48 15.30 -6.06
N GLN A 310 0.97 15.95 -5.02
CA GLN A 310 2.40 16.09 -4.76
C GLN A 310 2.99 14.96 -3.89
N ASN A 311 2.15 14.05 -3.36
CA ASN A 311 2.64 12.97 -2.52
C ASN A 311 3.66 12.08 -3.27
N GLU A 312 4.69 11.62 -2.58
CA GLU A 312 5.74 10.77 -3.17
C GLU A 312 5.25 9.36 -3.53
N ASP A 313 4.13 8.92 -2.95
CA ASP A 313 3.53 7.61 -3.26
C ASP A 313 2.54 7.72 -4.42
N GLY A 314 2.88 7.12 -5.54
CA GLY A 314 2.01 7.06 -6.73
C GLY A 314 0.66 6.36 -6.48
N ARG A 315 0.54 5.52 -5.46
CA ARG A 315 -0.75 4.89 -5.08
C ARG A 315 -1.67 5.91 -4.41
N ALA A 316 -1.12 6.77 -3.56
CA ALA A 316 -1.87 7.87 -2.95
C ALA A 316 -2.37 8.83 -4.03
N ARG A 317 -1.47 9.27 -4.94
CA ARG A 317 -1.89 10.05 -6.12
C ARG A 317 -2.97 9.32 -6.92
N GLY A 318 -2.79 8.02 -7.15
CA GLY A 318 -3.71 7.18 -7.93
C GLY A 318 -5.13 7.13 -7.36
N SER A 319 -5.30 7.22 -6.03
CA SER A 319 -6.63 7.26 -5.40
C SER A 319 -7.43 8.51 -5.77
N LEU A 320 -6.76 9.63 -6.08
CA LEU A 320 -7.39 10.88 -6.50
C LEU A 320 -8.06 10.79 -7.89
N GLY A 321 -7.76 9.76 -8.67
CA GLY A 321 -8.43 9.52 -9.95
C GLY A 321 -9.96 9.34 -9.82
N THR A 322 -10.45 8.94 -8.66
CA THR A 322 -11.90 8.86 -8.39
C THR A 322 -12.55 10.24 -8.32
N VAL A 323 -11.83 11.24 -7.81
CA VAL A 323 -12.28 12.65 -7.80
C VAL A 323 -12.41 13.15 -9.22
N TYR A 324 -11.42 12.90 -10.08
CA TYR A 324 -11.42 13.35 -11.49
C TYR A 324 -12.68 12.90 -12.24
N ALA A 325 -13.13 11.67 -12.00
CA ALA A 325 -14.31 11.14 -12.67
C ALA A 325 -15.60 11.95 -12.37
N ASN A 326 -15.66 12.57 -11.17
CA ASN A 326 -16.83 13.25 -10.64
C ASN A 326 -16.80 14.79 -10.77
N LEU A 327 -15.76 15.36 -11.36
CA LEU A 327 -15.66 16.81 -11.59
C LEU A 327 -16.14 17.20 -12.98
N ASN A 328 -16.79 18.36 -13.09
CA ASN A 328 -17.12 19.01 -14.33
C ASN A 328 -15.98 19.94 -14.80
N TYR A 329 -16.14 20.60 -15.96
CA TYR A 329 -15.09 21.45 -16.53
C TYR A 329 -14.77 22.65 -15.67
N ASP A 330 -15.78 23.35 -15.17
CA ASP A 330 -15.58 24.58 -14.38
C ASP A 330 -14.87 24.25 -13.04
N GLU A 331 -15.17 23.09 -12.47
CA GLU A 331 -14.50 22.60 -11.27
C GLU A 331 -13.04 22.22 -11.52
N ILE A 332 -12.70 21.64 -12.67
CA ILE A 332 -11.30 21.26 -12.96
C ILE A 332 -10.44 22.42 -13.46
N LYS A 333 -11.04 23.46 -14.02
CA LYS A 333 -10.33 24.59 -14.63
C LYS A 333 -9.22 25.15 -13.72
N PRO A 334 -9.44 25.45 -12.43
CA PRO A 334 -8.39 25.95 -11.53
C PRO A 334 -7.28 24.95 -11.25
N PHE A 335 -7.50 23.66 -11.54
CA PHE A 335 -6.52 22.58 -11.26
C PHE A 335 -5.78 22.10 -12.47
N LEU A 336 -6.14 22.50 -13.66
CA LEU A 336 -5.49 22.03 -14.88
C LEU A 336 -3.96 22.11 -14.80
N PRO A 337 -3.34 23.13 -14.20
CA PRO A 337 -1.89 23.13 -13.98
C PRO A 337 -1.38 21.99 -13.11
N ALA A 338 -2.05 21.71 -11.99
CA ALA A 338 -1.66 20.63 -11.07
C ALA A 338 -1.89 19.25 -11.70
N ILE A 339 -2.98 19.07 -12.44
CA ILE A 339 -3.28 17.85 -13.20
C ILE A 339 -2.20 17.61 -14.26
N HIS A 340 -1.87 18.66 -15.03
CA HIS A 340 -0.82 18.58 -16.04
C HIS A 340 0.52 18.18 -15.42
N GLN A 341 0.92 18.85 -14.34
CA GLN A 341 2.15 18.51 -13.62
C GLN A 341 2.15 17.05 -13.16
N ALA A 342 1.05 16.56 -12.58
CA ALA A 342 0.93 15.18 -12.12
C ALA A 342 0.98 14.14 -13.26
N ILE A 343 0.63 14.52 -14.50
CA ILE A 343 0.78 13.67 -15.69
C ILE A 343 2.26 13.63 -16.12
N VAL A 344 2.91 14.79 -16.18
CA VAL A 344 4.28 14.92 -16.70
C VAL A 344 5.30 14.43 -15.71
N GLU A 345 5.11 14.70 -14.41
CA GLU A 345 6.04 14.34 -13.34
C GLU A 345 5.56 13.10 -12.57
N PRO A 346 6.09 11.90 -12.89
CA PRO A 346 5.72 10.68 -12.18
C PRO A 346 6.15 10.75 -10.71
N ALA A 347 5.34 10.14 -9.83
CA ALA A 347 5.70 10.02 -8.43
C ALA A 347 7.03 9.25 -8.25
N PRO A 348 7.88 9.65 -7.28
CA PRO A 348 9.17 8.99 -7.01
C PRO A 348 9.09 7.50 -6.71
N SER A 349 7.94 6.99 -6.26
CA SER A 349 7.69 5.56 -5.99
C SER A 349 7.81 4.63 -7.20
N GLY A 350 8.08 5.20 -8.38
CA GLY A 350 8.35 4.47 -9.61
C GLY A 350 7.10 4.18 -10.46
N ILE A 351 7.36 3.81 -11.72
CA ILE A 351 6.35 3.70 -12.78
C ILE A 351 5.24 2.68 -12.47
N MET A 352 5.54 1.64 -11.71
CA MET A 352 4.55 0.64 -11.31
C MET A 352 3.36 1.27 -10.57
N PHE A 353 3.63 2.28 -9.74
CA PHE A 353 2.62 2.94 -8.92
C PHE A 353 2.22 4.33 -9.46
N ALA A 354 3.10 4.98 -10.23
CA ALA A 354 2.88 6.34 -10.73
C ALA A 354 1.90 6.40 -11.91
N SER A 355 1.72 5.31 -12.68
CA SER A 355 0.90 5.33 -13.89
C SER A 355 -0.59 5.59 -13.65
N GLY A 356 -1.14 5.25 -12.47
CA GLY A 356 -2.57 5.35 -12.18
C GLY A 356 -3.11 6.77 -12.36
N ILE A 357 -2.51 7.75 -11.69
CA ILE A 357 -2.96 9.16 -11.75
C ILE A 357 -2.67 9.81 -13.11
N ARG A 358 -1.56 9.46 -13.75
CA ARG A 358 -1.20 9.97 -15.09
C ARG A 358 -2.26 9.56 -16.13
N LEU A 359 -2.66 8.30 -16.10
CA LEU A 359 -3.72 7.78 -16.96
C LEU A 359 -5.08 8.43 -16.66
N SER A 360 -5.45 8.55 -15.38
CA SER A 360 -6.67 9.24 -15.00
C SER A 360 -6.65 10.72 -15.40
N GLY A 361 -5.49 11.36 -15.38
CA GLY A 361 -5.29 12.73 -15.84
C GLY A 361 -5.55 12.89 -17.33
N VAL A 362 -4.92 12.07 -18.20
CA VAL A 362 -5.18 12.16 -19.65
C VAL A 362 -6.62 11.76 -20.01
N GLU A 363 -7.23 10.82 -19.28
CA GLU A 363 -8.65 10.47 -19.45
C GLU A 363 -9.56 11.65 -19.08
N LEU A 364 -9.22 12.43 -18.03
CA LEU A 364 -9.93 13.64 -17.64
C LEU A 364 -9.79 14.73 -18.71
N LEU A 365 -8.56 14.96 -19.21
CA LEU A 365 -8.33 15.93 -20.29
C LEU A 365 -9.15 15.55 -21.54
N ALA A 366 -9.21 14.28 -21.89
CA ALA A 366 -10.01 13.81 -23.02
C ALA A 366 -11.51 13.96 -22.78
N LYS A 367 -12.01 13.66 -21.57
CA LYS A 367 -13.42 13.88 -21.18
C LYS A 367 -13.87 15.31 -21.45
N HIS A 368 -13.00 16.28 -21.19
CA HIS A 368 -13.27 17.71 -21.38
C HIS A 368 -12.70 18.29 -22.68
N ARG A 369 -12.25 17.43 -23.60
CA ARG A 369 -11.74 17.78 -24.93
C ARG A 369 -10.58 18.78 -24.91
N ILE A 370 -9.67 18.61 -23.96
CA ILE A 370 -8.48 19.44 -23.82
C ILE A 370 -7.39 18.88 -24.73
N ARG A 371 -6.96 19.66 -25.73
CA ARG A 371 -6.07 19.22 -26.85
C ARG A 371 -4.73 18.66 -26.35
N GLU A 372 -4.17 19.24 -25.29
CA GLU A 372 -2.88 18.84 -24.72
C GLU A 372 -2.90 17.41 -24.16
N GLY A 373 -4.07 16.84 -23.89
CA GLY A 373 -4.22 15.44 -23.51
C GLY A 373 -3.75 14.45 -24.58
N MET A 374 -3.78 14.82 -25.87
CA MET A 374 -3.35 13.95 -26.96
C MET A 374 -1.83 13.69 -26.96
N PRO A 375 -0.95 14.72 -27.03
CA PRO A 375 0.50 14.49 -26.94
C PRO A 375 0.91 13.89 -25.60
N LEU A 376 0.24 14.23 -24.49
CA LEU A 376 0.49 13.63 -23.19
C LEU A 376 0.19 12.12 -23.16
N CYS A 377 -0.84 11.65 -23.86
CA CYS A 377 -1.07 10.22 -24.04
C CYS A 377 0.14 9.51 -24.67
N ILE A 378 0.69 10.09 -25.73
CA ILE A 378 1.90 9.53 -26.40
C ILE A 378 3.08 9.54 -25.43
N GLN A 379 3.32 10.66 -24.75
CA GLN A 379 4.44 10.81 -23.82
C GLN A 379 4.43 9.75 -22.70
N ILE A 380 3.25 9.45 -22.12
CA ILE A 380 3.15 8.53 -20.98
C ILE A 380 3.10 7.05 -21.38
N MET A 381 3.06 6.70 -22.66
CA MET A 381 3.04 5.30 -23.10
C MET A 381 4.30 4.51 -22.70
N GLU A 382 5.47 5.11 -22.73
CA GLU A 382 6.75 4.62 -22.16
C GLU A 382 6.98 3.12 -22.45
N ILE A 383 7.21 2.77 -23.70
CA ILE A 383 7.25 1.38 -24.22
C ILE A 383 8.28 0.47 -23.56
N ASP A 384 9.33 1.02 -22.96
CA ASP A 384 10.39 0.29 -22.26
C ASP A 384 10.11 0.05 -20.76
N LYS A 385 9.05 0.67 -20.20
CA LYS A 385 8.75 0.60 -18.78
C LYS A 385 7.77 -0.52 -18.43
N TRP A 386 7.82 -0.97 -17.19
CA TRP A 386 6.89 -1.98 -16.66
C TRP A 386 5.42 -1.56 -16.85
N GLY A 387 4.53 -2.52 -17.10
CA GLY A 387 3.09 -2.28 -17.29
C GLY A 387 2.71 -1.63 -18.62
N LYS A 388 3.64 -1.58 -19.60
CA LYS A 388 3.48 -0.92 -20.89
C LYS A 388 2.20 -1.34 -21.64
N LYS A 389 1.87 -2.63 -21.66
CA LYS A 389 0.70 -3.13 -22.41
C LYS A 389 -0.60 -2.46 -21.99
N ASP A 390 -0.89 -2.45 -20.69
CA ASP A 390 -2.13 -1.87 -20.17
C ASP A 390 -2.13 -0.35 -20.26
N ARG A 391 -0.97 0.27 -20.05
CA ARG A 391 -0.81 1.71 -20.16
C ARG A 391 -1.06 2.18 -21.59
N ILE A 392 -0.46 1.52 -22.60
CA ILE A 392 -0.68 1.85 -24.00
C ILE A 392 -2.15 1.64 -24.37
N LYS A 393 -2.76 0.52 -24.02
CA LYS A 393 -4.19 0.25 -24.29
C LYS A 393 -5.09 1.36 -23.75
N ARG A 394 -4.86 1.82 -22.51
CA ARG A 394 -5.66 2.91 -21.93
C ARG A 394 -5.44 4.23 -22.68
N CYS A 395 -4.21 4.56 -23.02
CA CYS A 395 -3.90 5.77 -23.81
C CYS A 395 -4.54 5.70 -25.21
N LEU A 396 -4.50 4.56 -25.90
CA LEU A 396 -5.17 4.40 -27.20
C LEU A 396 -6.68 4.60 -27.11
N LYS A 397 -7.32 4.04 -26.06
CA LYS A 397 -8.74 4.26 -25.79
C LYS A 397 -9.06 5.73 -25.52
N THR A 398 -8.19 6.41 -24.79
CA THR A 398 -8.30 7.84 -24.51
C THR A 398 -8.17 8.66 -25.79
N LEU A 399 -7.18 8.35 -26.66
CA LEU A 399 -7.00 9.02 -27.95
C LEU A 399 -8.19 8.77 -28.90
N GLU A 400 -8.76 7.58 -28.89
CA GLU A 400 -9.95 7.25 -29.66
C GLU A 400 -11.12 8.18 -29.32
N SER A 401 -11.27 8.61 -28.06
CA SER A 401 -12.35 9.50 -27.64
C SER A 401 -12.24 10.94 -28.19
N TYR A 402 -11.07 11.35 -28.68
CA TYR A 402 -10.89 12.61 -29.39
C TYR A 402 -11.38 12.58 -30.84
N GLY A 403 -11.70 11.39 -31.39
CA GLY A 403 -12.18 11.23 -32.76
C GLY A 403 -11.20 11.79 -33.80
N SER A 404 -11.72 12.52 -34.77
CA SER A 404 -10.90 13.11 -35.85
C SER A 404 -9.96 14.23 -35.39
N ALA A 405 -10.16 14.83 -34.21
CA ALA A 405 -9.23 15.81 -33.65
C ALA A 405 -7.84 15.19 -33.38
N ALA A 406 -7.79 13.87 -33.14
CA ALA A 406 -6.53 13.15 -32.98
C ALA A 406 -5.70 13.01 -34.26
N LYS A 407 -6.16 13.52 -35.42
CA LYS A 407 -5.36 13.57 -36.66
C LYS A 407 -4.03 14.32 -36.48
N SER A 408 -4.00 15.28 -35.58
CA SER A 408 -2.79 16.06 -35.29
C SER A 408 -1.65 15.23 -34.72
N ILE A 409 -1.91 14.03 -34.16
CA ILE A 409 -0.90 13.14 -33.55
C ILE A 409 -0.69 11.83 -34.36
N LEU A 410 -1.22 11.77 -35.60
CA LEU A 410 -0.99 10.61 -36.46
C LEU A 410 0.50 10.34 -36.75
N PRO A 411 1.38 11.34 -36.93
CA PRO A 411 2.80 11.09 -37.08
C PRO A 411 3.40 10.34 -35.90
N GLU A 412 3.07 10.73 -34.68
CA GLU A 412 3.56 10.12 -33.44
C GLU A 412 3.00 8.70 -33.27
N LEU A 413 1.74 8.46 -33.61
CA LEU A 413 1.15 7.12 -33.59
C LEU A 413 1.81 6.17 -34.61
N ARG A 414 2.13 6.65 -35.79
CA ARG A 414 2.86 5.87 -36.80
C ARG A 414 4.30 5.57 -36.35
N GLN A 415 4.95 6.51 -35.64
CA GLN A 415 6.26 6.27 -35.07
C GLN A 415 6.17 5.22 -33.94
N LEU A 416 5.19 5.34 -33.05
CA LEU A 416 4.92 4.33 -32.01
C LEU A 416 4.71 2.93 -32.60
N GLU A 417 3.98 2.82 -33.71
CA GLU A 417 3.76 1.53 -34.39
C GLU A 417 5.07 0.90 -34.83
N LYS A 418 5.98 1.69 -35.43
CA LYS A 418 7.33 1.22 -35.84
C LYS A 418 8.17 0.82 -34.63
N ASP A 419 8.15 1.63 -33.57
CA ASP A 419 8.92 1.36 -32.35
C ASP A 419 8.46 0.06 -31.69
N LEU A 420 7.15 -0.21 -31.64
CA LEU A 420 6.61 -1.46 -31.13
C LEU A 420 6.97 -2.68 -31.98
N GLN A 421 7.04 -2.53 -33.32
CA GLN A 421 7.43 -3.60 -34.26
C GLN A 421 8.90 -3.98 -34.08
N THR A 422 9.77 -3.01 -33.81
CA THR A 422 11.21 -3.21 -33.64
C THR A 422 11.64 -3.46 -32.20
N HIS A 423 10.71 -3.34 -31.24
CA HIS A 423 11.00 -3.52 -29.83
C HIS A 423 11.51 -4.95 -29.55
N ARG A 424 12.45 -5.09 -28.58
CA ARG A 424 12.99 -6.42 -28.16
C ARG A 424 11.90 -7.43 -27.74
N GLU A 425 10.74 -6.96 -27.27
CA GLU A 425 9.59 -7.76 -26.88
C GLU A 425 8.45 -7.68 -27.93
N SER A 426 8.76 -7.40 -29.19
CA SER A 426 7.77 -7.18 -30.25
C SER A 426 6.74 -8.30 -30.38
N ARG A 427 7.17 -9.57 -30.24
CA ARG A 427 6.25 -10.73 -30.25
C ARG A 427 5.15 -10.62 -29.18
N MET A 428 5.52 -10.19 -27.97
CA MET A 428 4.56 -10.01 -26.88
C MET A 428 3.71 -8.74 -27.03
N LEU A 429 4.18 -7.78 -27.82
CA LEU A 429 3.51 -6.50 -28.09
C LEU A 429 2.63 -6.54 -29.36
N THR A 430 2.66 -7.61 -30.15
CA THR A 430 1.85 -7.76 -31.37
C THR A 430 0.38 -7.36 -31.20
N PRO A 431 -0.36 -7.78 -30.13
CA PRO A 431 -1.75 -7.38 -29.96
C PRO A 431 -1.92 -5.87 -29.73
N VAL A 432 -0.92 -5.23 -29.09
CA VAL A 432 -0.94 -3.77 -28.85
C VAL A 432 -0.63 -3.03 -30.13
N THR A 433 0.34 -3.51 -30.92
CA THR A 433 0.70 -2.96 -32.24
C THR A 433 -0.50 -2.97 -33.18
N GLN A 434 -1.25 -4.09 -33.21
CA GLN A 434 -2.49 -4.19 -34.00
C GLN A 434 -3.53 -3.16 -33.57
N GLN A 435 -3.65 -2.87 -32.27
CA GLN A 435 -4.55 -1.83 -31.78
C GLN A 435 -4.11 -0.42 -32.20
N VAL A 436 -2.79 -0.15 -32.23
CA VAL A 436 -2.26 1.10 -32.76
C VAL A 436 -2.60 1.27 -34.24
N THR A 437 -2.35 0.23 -35.07
CA THR A 437 -2.69 0.22 -36.49
C THR A 437 -4.19 0.50 -36.73
N ALA A 438 -5.04 -0.19 -35.98
CA ALA A 438 -6.50 -0.01 -36.06
C ALA A 438 -6.93 1.41 -35.69
N LEU A 439 -6.34 1.99 -34.65
CA LEU A 439 -6.63 3.36 -34.22
C LEU A 439 -6.19 4.38 -35.28
N ILE A 440 -4.99 4.22 -35.87
CA ILE A 440 -4.49 5.07 -36.96
C ILE A 440 -5.51 5.09 -38.11
N GLN A 441 -5.96 3.90 -38.55
CA GLN A 441 -6.95 3.79 -39.64
C GLN A 441 -8.28 4.45 -39.29
N LYS A 442 -8.73 4.31 -38.04
CA LYS A 442 -9.98 4.91 -37.55
C LYS A 442 -9.91 6.43 -37.52
N ILE A 443 -8.83 7.00 -36.97
CA ILE A 443 -8.60 8.44 -36.90
C ILE A 443 -8.50 9.03 -38.31
N ASP A 444 -7.74 8.41 -39.20
CA ASP A 444 -7.51 8.88 -40.57
C ASP A 444 -8.81 9.01 -41.37
N LYS A 445 -9.71 8.03 -41.22
CA LYS A 445 -11.05 8.00 -41.86
C LYS A 445 -12.07 8.91 -41.19
N GLY A 446 -11.83 9.37 -39.95
CA GLY A 446 -12.76 10.19 -39.20
C GLY A 446 -13.06 11.52 -39.89
N LYS A 447 -14.33 11.92 -39.92
CA LYS A 447 -14.79 13.21 -40.55
C LYS A 447 -15.45 14.15 -39.54
N ASP A 448 -15.55 13.73 -38.26
CA ASP A 448 -16.23 14.51 -37.24
C ASP A 448 -15.46 15.81 -36.92
N SER A 449 -16.15 16.92 -36.80
CA SER A 449 -15.56 18.15 -36.28
C SER A 449 -15.71 18.14 -34.76
N VAL A 450 -14.57 18.16 -34.07
CA VAL A 450 -14.53 18.16 -32.61
C VAL A 450 -13.86 19.47 -32.16
N GLU A 451 -14.64 20.30 -31.47
CA GLU A 451 -14.11 21.53 -30.86
C GLU A 451 -13.23 21.14 -29.65
N LEU A 452 -12.02 21.68 -29.62
CA LEU A 452 -11.05 21.45 -28.56
C LEU A 452 -10.84 22.72 -27.74
N ARG A 453 -10.68 22.48 -26.43
CA ARG A 453 -10.22 23.48 -25.46
C ARG A 453 -8.71 23.40 -25.28
N SER A 454 -8.12 24.46 -24.73
CA SER A 454 -6.72 24.48 -24.34
C SER A 454 -6.56 24.51 -22.82
N LEU A 455 -5.43 23.99 -22.33
CA LEU A 455 -5.01 24.20 -20.93
C LEU A 455 -4.86 25.72 -20.61
N THR A 456 -4.55 26.54 -21.61
CA THR A 456 -4.39 27.99 -21.46
C THR A 456 -5.71 28.77 -21.49
N ASP A 457 -6.82 28.12 -21.82
CA ASP A 457 -8.17 28.76 -21.79
C ASP A 457 -8.73 28.77 -20.33
N ALA A 458 -7.92 28.34 -19.37
CA ALA A 458 -8.27 28.18 -17.97
C ALA A 458 -8.02 29.43 -17.12
#